data_ec471452f2cceb5a891f72a16b5b7c31
#
_entry.id   ec471452f2cceb5a891f72a16b5b7c31
#
_cell.length_a   1.000
_cell.length_b   1.000
_cell.length_c   1.000
_cell.angle_alpha   90.00
_cell.angle_beta   90.00
_cell.angle_gamma   90.00
#
_symmetry.space_group_name_H-M   'P 1'
#
loop_
_entity.id
_entity.type
_entity.pdbx_description
1 polymer ?
#
loop_
_entity_poly.entity_id
_entity_poly.type
_entity_poly.pdbx_seq_one_letter_code
_entity_poly.pdbx_strand_id
1 'polypeptide(L)'
;RVSSLVATKALQKKMRDMKFGKILNGYSVVRPRYGAVLFKRVETEDGKDVYIVPWENVITDMTDILSSPIIERHYYTPAQLKKQTTWTDVDLAITTAREKKKSKDISGKLNAEADTVGDYIEVLEVTGEVEKAKFLEVQGKEWTDDDMNEFVLARVIYCPTGKDKSGKSTGIVFRADEL
;
A
#
# COMPACT_ATOMS: atom_id res chain seq x y z
N ARG A 1 3.79 -36.62 23.96
CA ARG A 1 4.03 -35.55 24.98
C ARG A 1 5.24 -34.66 24.63
N VAL A 2 6.39 -35.23 24.20
CA VAL A 2 7.58 -34.42 23.86
C VAL A 2 7.34 -33.52 22.64
N SER A 3 6.70 -34.02 21.61
CA SER A 3 6.38 -33.24 20.39
C SER A 3 5.45 -32.05 20.70
N SER A 4 4.48 -32.23 21.58
CA SER A 4 3.59 -31.15 22.02
C SER A 4 4.33 -30.07 22.78
N LEU A 5 5.29 -30.43 23.65
CA LEU A 5 6.11 -29.49 24.37
C LEU A 5 7.02 -28.68 23.44
N VAL A 6 7.63 -29.33 22.47
CA VAL A 6 8.48 -28.68 21.47
C VAL A 6 7.66 -27.69 20.62
N ALA A 7 6.48 -28.12 20.14
CA ALA A 7 5.58 -27.26 19.40
C ALA A 7 5.12 -26.03 20.19
N THR A 8 4.78 -26.23 21.47
CA THR A 8 4.39 -25.12 22.36
C THR A 8 5.52 -24.11 22.56
N LYS A 9 6.74 -24.57 22.80
CA LYS A 9 7.92 -23.69 22.94
C LYS A 9 8.23 -22.95 21.65
N ALA A 10 8.14 -23.60 20.49
CA ALA A 10 8.33 -22.99 19.18
C ALA A 10 7.28 -21.90 18.93
N LEU A 11 6.01 -22.17 19.24
CA LEU A 11 4.93 -21.19 19.13
C LEU A 11 5.14 -19.98 20.05
N GLN A 12 5.49 -20.22 21.31
CA GLN A 12 5.78 -19.15 22.27
C GLN A 12 6.95 -18.28 21.85
N LYS A 13 8.01 -18.88 21.26
CA LYS A 13 9.13 -18.13 20.69
C LYS A 13 8.64 -17.25 19.54
N LYS A 14 7.91 -17.83 18.57
CA LYS A 14 7.38 -17.10 17.42
C LYS A 14 6.47 -15.94 17.84
N MET A 15 5.58 -16.14 18.82
CA MET A 15 4.72 -15.07 19.34
C MET A 15 5.51 -13.94 19.99
N ARG A 16 6.63 -14.23 20.66
CA ARG A 16 7.53 -13.21 21.21
C ARG A 16 8.25 -12.45 20.11
N ASP A 17 8.81 -13.17 19.14
CA ASP A 17 9.56 -12.58 18.02
C ASP A 17 8.65 -11.62 17.21
N MET A 18 7.40 -12.01 16.98
CA MET A 18 6.37 -11.18 16.34
C MET A 18 5.80 -10.06 17.24
N LYS A 19 6.26 -9.90 18.46
CA LYS A 19 5.71 -8.92 19.43
C LYS A 19 4.18 -9.01 19.56
N PHE A 20 3.64 -10.22 19.60
CA PHE A 20 2.22 -10.52 19.56
C PHE A 20 1.39 -9.75 20.60
N GLY A 21 1.97 -9.40 21.73
CA GLY A 21 1.33 -8.54 22.73
C GLY A 21 0.97 -7.15 22.21
N LYS A 22 1.78 -6.56 21.30
CA LYS A 22 1.44 -5.29 20.66
C LYS A 22 0.25 -5.43 19.72
N ILE A 23 0.20 -6.54 18.98
CA ILE A 23 -0.91 -6.85 18.06
C ILE A 23 -2.21 -7.01 18.85
N LEU A 24 -2.20 -7.77 19.95
CA LEU A 24 -3.37 -7.93 20.83
C LEU A 24 -3.83 -6.61 21.44
N ASN A 25 -2.91 -5.78 21.89
CA ASN A 25 -3.25 -4.46 22.43
C ASN A 25 -3.89 -3.56 21.38
N GLY A 26 -3.30 -3.50 20.19
CA GLY A 26 -3.89 -2.77 19.06
C GLY A 26 -5.27 -3.30 18.67
N TYR A 27 -5.45 -4.62 18.61
CA TYR A 27 -6.75 -5.25 18.38
C TYR A 27 -7.80 -4.82 19.39
N SER A 28 -7.44 -4.80 20.68
CA SER A 28 -8.33 -4.42 21.79
C SER A 28 -8.80 -2.96 21.71
N VAL A 29 -8.00 -2.10 21.09
CA VAL A 29 -8.35 -0.68 20.89
C VAL A 29 -9.17 -0.47 19.61
N VAL A 30 -8.78 -1.10 18.52
CA VAL A 30 -9.37 -0.86 17.18
C VAL A 30 -10.74 -1.51 17.04
N ARG A 31 -10.89 -2.76 17.50
CA ARG A 31 -12.16 -3.51 17.34
C ARG A 31 -13.36 -2.84 17.99
N PRO A 32 -13.31 -2.35 19.24
CA PRO A 32 -14.47 -1.66 19.84
C PRO A 32 -14.84 -0.37 19.11
N ARG A 33 -13.85 0.31 18.51
CA ARG A 33 -14.04 1.60 17.84
C ARG A 33 -14.66 1.45 16.45
N TYR A 34 -14.25 0.43 15.68
CA TYR A 34 -14.63 0.28 14.27
C TYR A 34 -15.43 -0.99 13.97
N GLY A 35 -15.64 -1.87 14.95
CA GLY A 35 -16.35 -3.14 14.76
C GLY A 35 -15.50 -4.24 14.10
N ALA A 36 -14.44 -3.87 13.38
CA ALA A 36 -13.55 -4.78 12.67
C ALA A 36 -12.07 -4.38 12.82
N VAL A 37 -11.17 -5.30 12.52
CA VAL A 37 -9.72 -5.06 12.50
C VAL A 37 -9.12 -5.68 11.26
N LEU A 38 -8.37 -4.90 10.50
CA LEU A 38 -7.66 -5.37 9.33
C LEU A 38 -6.21 -5.69 9.70
N PHE A 39 -5.81 -6.95 9.46
CA PHE A 39 -4.43 -7.41 9.66
C PHE A 39 -3.75 -7.58 8.31
N LYS A 40 -2.54 -7.06 8.19
CA LYS A 40 -1.71 -7.26 7.02
C LYS A 40 -0.45 -8.03 7.40
N ARG A 41 -0.17 -9.09 6.64
CA ARG A 41 1.09 -9.85 6.75
C ARG A 41 2.09 -9.28 5.76
N VAL A 42 3.28 -8.98 6.24
CA VAL A 42 4.39 -8.44 5.44
C VAL A 42 5.59 -9.38 5.56
N GLU A 43 6.29 -9.57 4.46
CA GLU A 43 7.59 -10.23 4.47
C GLU A 43 8.68 -9.18 4.72
N THR A 44 9.50 -9.42 5.72
CA THR A 44 10.64 -8.59 6.10
C THR A 44 11.91 -9.41 5.97
N GLU A 45 13.07 -8.75 5.99
CA GLU A 45 14.38 -9.44 5.97
C GLU A 45 14.52 -10.42 7.13
N ASP A 46 13.93 -10.13 8.27
CA ASP A 46 13.92 -10.97 9.48
C ASP A 46 12.84 -12.06 9.47
N GLY A 47 11.99 -12.11 8.42
CA GLY A 47 10.89 -13.09 8.31
C GLY A 47 9.54 -12.47 7.99
N LYS A 48 8.47 -13.05 8.55
CA LYS A 48 7.09 -12.59 8.33
C LYS A 48 6.60 -11.84 9.56
N ASP A 49 6.19 -10.60 9.36
CA ASP A 49 5.58 -9.77 10.40
C ASP A 49 4.08 -9.53 10.11
N VAL A 50 3.34 -9.14 11.14
CA VAL A 50 1.91 -8.82 11.05
C VAL A 50 1.66 -7.49 11.73
N TYR A 51 0.96 -6.59 11.06
CA TYR A 51 0.54 -5.33 11.68
C TYR A 51 -0.95 -5.05 11.44
N ILE A 52 -1.50 -4.17 12.28
CA ILE A 52 -2.86 -3.69 12.15
C ILE A 52 -2.85 -2.48 11.24
N VAL A 53 -3.64 -2.54 10.16
CA VAL A 53 -3.83 -1.42 9.25
C VAL A 53 -4.79 -0.41 9.88
N PRO A 54 -4.41 0.87 10.02
CA PRO A 54 -5.31 1.91 10.51
C PRO A 54 -6.46 2.13 9.52
N TRP A 55 -7.70 2.11 10.00
CA TRP A 55 -8.89 2.31 9.17
C TRP A 55 -8.91 3.66 8.44
N GLU A 56 -8.28 4.67 9.00
CA GLU A 56 -8.13 6.01 8.39
C GLU A 56 -7.34 5.97 7.08
N ASN A 57 -6.52 4.94 6.90
CA ASN A 57 -5.69 4.73 5.71
C ASN A 57 -6.29 3.71 4.74
N VAL A 58 -7.50 3.19 5.01
CA VAL A 58 -8.14 2.16 4.20
C VAL A 58 -9.28 2.75 3.38
N ILE A 59 -9.28 2.44 2.09
CA ILE A 59 -10.36 2.73 1.16
C ILE A 59 -10.85 1.39 0.61
N THR A 60 -12.10 1.04 0.85
CA THR A 60 -12.72 -0.20 0.39
C THR A 60 -14.24 -0.03 0.38
N ASP A 61 -14.96 -0.93 -0.26
CA ASP A 61 -16.41 -1.00 -0.11
C ASP A 61 -16.76 -1.57 1.27
N MET A 62 -17.35 -0.74 2.10
CA MET A 62 -17.72 -1.12 3.47
C MET A 62 -18.89 -2.09 3.52
N THR A 63 -19.63 -2.27 2.42
CA THR A 63 -20.75 -3.23 2.35
C THR A 63 -20.29 -4.62 1.98
N ASP A 64 -19.19 -4.73 1.23
CA ASP A 64 -18.59 -6.01 0.83
C ASP A 64 -17.06 -5.96 0.84
N ILE A 65 -16.51 -5.92 2.04
CA ILE A 65 -15.05 -5.84 2.26
C ILE A 65 -14.31 -7.08 1.72
N LEU A 66 -14.97 -8.24 1.68
CA LEU A 66 -14.32 -9.49 1.32
C LEU A 66 -14.11 -9.66 -0.19
N SER A 67 -15.03 -9.13 -1.01
CA SER A 67 -14.96 -9.21 -2.47
C SER A 67 -14.38 -7.96 -3.11
N SER A 68 -14.36 -6.84 -2.38
CA SER A 68 -13.87 -5.57 -2.91
C SER A 68 -12.37 -5.42 -2.76
N PRO A 69 -11.69 -4.75 -3.69
CA PRO A 69 -10.30 -4.39 -3.53
C PRO A 69 -10.07 -3.53 -2.28
N ILE A 70 -9.00 -3.80 -1.57
CA ILE A 70 -8.57 -3.02 -0.41
C ILE A 70 -7.45 -2.10 -0.86
N ILE A 71 -7.64 -0.80 -0.67
CA ILE A 71 -6.65 0.22 -0.97
C ILE A 71 -6.12 0.77 0.34
N GLU A 72 -4.82 0.63 0.56
CA GLU A 72 -4.12 1.19 1.71
C GLU A 72 -3.35 2.45 1.28
N ARG A 73 -3.57 3.55 1.99
CA ARG A 73 -2.91 4.82 1.77
C ARG A 73 -1.66 4.93 2.64
N HIS A 74 -0.56 5.26 2.01
CA HIS A 74 0.72 5.50 2.66
C HIS A 74 1.25 6.90 2.35
N TYR A 75 2.00 7.48 3.28
CA TYR A 75 2.68 8.75 3.10
C TYR A 75 4.17 8.55 3.31
N TYR A 76 4.94 8.75 2.25
CA TYR A 76 6.39 8.59 2.26
C TYR A 76 7.10 9.92 2.04
N THR A 77 8.18 10.13 2.77
CA THR A 77 9.13 11.19 2.43
C THR A 77 9.94 10.76 1.19
N PRO A 78 10.50 11.71 0.41
CA PRO A 78 11.38 11.38 -0.72
C PRO A 78 12.54 10.44 -0.34
N ALA A 79 13.08 10.62 0.88
CA ALA A 79 14.16 9.78 1.40
C ALA A 79 13.71 8.33 1.67
N GLN A 80 12.48 8.15 2.15
CA GLN A 80 11.90 6.82 2.36
C GLN A 80 11.59 6.12 1.04
N LEU A 81 11.07 6.86 0.05
CA LEU A 81 10.82 6.31 -1.29
C LEU A 81 12.13 5.82 -1.95
N LYS A 82 13.21 6.57 -1.85
CA LYS A 82 14.52 6.16 -2.40
C LYS A 82 15.11 4.90 -1.75
N LYS A 83 14.68 4.55 -0.56
CA LYS A 83 15.08 3.29 0.10
C LYS A 83 14.36 2.06 -0.45
N GLN A 84 13.28 2.25 -1.22
CA GLN A 84 12.53 1.16 -1.81
C GLN A 84 13.23 0.65 -3.08
N THR A 85 14.14 -0.29 -2.92
CA THR A 85 15.02 -0.80 -4.01
C THR A 85 14.28 -1.57 -5.10
N THR A 86 13.07 -2.09 -4.78
CA THR A 86 12.25 -2.89 -5.69
C THR A 86 11.21 -2.08 -6.47
N TRP A 87 11.13 -0.77 -6.23
CA TRP A 87 10.17 0.11 -6.86
C TRP A 87 10.77 0.82 -8.07
N THR A 88 10.00 0.90 -9.15
CA THR A 88 10.40 1.59 -10.38
C THR A 88 9.92 3.05 -10.38
N ASP A 89 10.54 3.88 -11.21
CA ASP A 89 10.12 5.27 -11.47
C ASP A 89 9.97 6.19 -10.22
N VAL A 90 10.65 5.87 -9.13
CA VAL A 90 10.62 6.60 -7.86
C VAL A 90 11.09 8.05 -8.04
N ASP A 91 12.15 8.29 -8.81
CA ASP A 91 12.68 9.64 -9.05
C ASP A 91 11.70 10.49 -9.85
N LEU A 92 10.94 9.88 -10.78
CA LEU A 92 9.89 10.56 -11.53
C LEU A 92 8.76 11.03 -10.59
N ALA A 93 8.34 10.20 -9.65
CA ALA A 93 7.32 10.55 -8.66
C ALA A 93 7.78 11.71 -7.75
N ILE A 94 9.02 11.68 -7.30
CA ILE A 94 9.59 12.74 -6.47
C ILE A 94 9.67 14.07 -7.25
N THR A 95 10.09 14.02 -8.51
CA THR A 95 10.18 15.21 -9.37
C THR A 95 8.81 15.82 -9.61
N THR A 96 7.83 15.00 -9.98
CA THR A 96 6.45 15.46 -10.24
C THR A 96 5.80 16.06 -8.98
N ALA A 97 6.02 15.46 -7.81
CA ALA A 97 5.52 16.00 -6.55
C ALA A 97 6.11 17.39 -6.24
N ARG A 98 7.41 17.58 -6.51
CA ARG A 98 8.08 18.88 -6.33
C ARG A 98 7.59 19.94 -7.32
N GLU A 99 7.34 19.57 -8.57
CA GLU A 99 6.79 20.49 -9.59
C GLU A 99 5.39 20.96 -9.22
N LYS A 100 4.52 20.06 -8.74
CA LYS A 100 3.18 20.43 -8.25
C LYS A 100 3.24 21.41 -7.09
N LYS A 101 4.19 21.27 -6.17
CA LYS A 101 4.38 22.18 -5.06
C LYS A 101 4.79 23.56 -5.57
N LYS A 102 5.78 23.65 -6.47
CA LYS A 102 6.21 24.91 -7.08
C LYS A 102 5.08 25.64 -7.82
N SER A 103 4.23 24.91 -8.56
CA SER A 103 3.11 25.51 -9.27
C SER A 103 2.01 26.06 -8.34
N LYS A 104 1.81 25.48 -7.17
CA LYS A 104 0.90 26.01 -6.14
C LYS A 104 1.43 27.29 -5.50
N ASP A 105 2.73 27.36 -5.21
CA ASP A 105 3.36 28.54 -4.63
C ASP A 105 3.26 29.79 -5.55
N ILE A 106 3.32 29.59 -6.88
CA ILE A 106 3.22 30.67 -7.86
C ILE A 106 1.78 31.21 -7.99
N SER A 107 0.76 30.41 -7.72
CA SER A 107 -0.65 30.80 -7.91
C SER A 107 -1.25 31.61 -6.73
N GLY A 108 -0.49 31.87 -5.68
CA GLY A 108 -0.85 32.84 -4.61
C GLY A 108 -2.15 32.55 -3.84
N LYS A 109 -2.76 31.40 -4.02
CA LYS A 109 -3.93 30.98 -3.25
C LYS A 109 -3.47 30.17 -2.04
N LEU A 110 -3.26 30.88 -0.94
CA LEU A 110 -3.15 30.33 0.41
C LEU A 110 -4.45 29.62 0.80
N ASN A 111 -4.58 28.37 0.44
CA ASN A 111 -5.44 27.47 1.19
C ASN A 111 -4.59 26.86 2.30
N ALA A 112 -4.57 27.53 3.45
CA ALA A 112 -3.72 27.27 4.60
C ALA A 112 -3.91 25.90 5.27
N GLU A 113 -4.80 25.04 4.79
CA GLU A 113 -5.06 23.72 5.38
C GLU A 113 -4.26 22.57 4.78
N ALA A 114 -3.61 22.77 3.60
CA ALA A 114 -2.85 21.71 2.94
C ALA A 114 -1.33 21.77 3.14
N ASP A 115 -0.81 22.87 3.69
CA ASP A 115 0.62 23.19 3.70
C ASP A 115 1.39 22.72 4.94
N THR A 116 0.73 22.12 5.91
CA THR A 116 1.39 21.65 7.15
C THR A 116 1.86 20.21 7.13
N VAL A 117 1.48 19.45 6.12
CA VAL A 117 2.00 18.09 5.92
C VAL A 117 3.24 18.22 5.03
N GLY A 118 4.44 18.14 5.62
CA GLY A 118 5.74 18.27 4.96
C GLY A 118 5.86 17.58 3.60
N ASP A 119 7.06 17.41 3.07
CA ASP A 119 7.34 16.82 1.74
C ASP A 119 6.91 15.34 1.62
N TYR A 120 5.68 15.01 2.02
CA TYR A 120 5.13 13.67 1.89
C TYR A 120 4.51 13.43 0.51
N ILE A 121 4.79 12.26 -0.01
CA ILE A 121 4.23 11.76 -1.28
C ILE A 121 3.24 10.66 -0.93
N GLU A 122 2.01 10.84 -1.38
CA GLU A 122 0.97 9.84 -1.22
C GLU A 122 1.22 8.66 -2.15
N VAL A 123 1.16 7.47 -1.59
CA VAL A 123 1.28 6.21 -2.30
C VAL A 123 0.10 5.33 -1.94
N LEU A 124 -0.55 4.78 -2.92
CA LEU A 124 -1.67 3.86 -2.76
C LEU A 124 -1.20 2.44 -3.08
N GLU A 125 -1.52 1.52 -2.18
CA GLU A 125 -1.33 0.09 -2.36
C GLU A 125 -2.69 -0.56 -2.51
N VAL A 126 -2.99 -1.04 -3.72
CA VAL A 126 -4.23 -1.74 -4.05
C VAL A 126 -3.98 -3.24 -3.95
N THR A 127 -4.81 -3.94 -3.19
CA THR A 127 -4.77 -5.41 -3.09
C THR A 127 -6.16 -5.94 -3.38
N GLY A 128 -6.30 -6.77 -4.38
CA GLY A 128 -7.58 -7.34 -4.79
C GLY A 128 -7.60 -7.74 -6.25
N GLU A 129 -8.79 -8.04 -6.74
CA GLU A 129 -9.00 -8.35 -8.15
C GLU A 129 -8.91 -7.08 -9.00
N VAL A 130 -8.06 -7.11 -10.02
CA VAL A 130 -7.90 -6.06 -11.02
C VAL A 130 -8.07 -6.64 -12.42
N GLU A 131 -8.53 -5.84 -13.36
CA GLU A 131 -8.64 -6.25 -14.77
C GLU A 131 -7.27 -6.68 -15.30
N LYS A 132 -7.20 -7.89 -15.86
CA LYS A 132 -5.96 -8.50 -16.35
C LYS A 132 -5.31 -7.66 -17.43
N ALA A 133 -6.09 -7.09 -18.36
CA ALA A 133 -5.56 -6.21 -19.40
C ALA A 133 -4.82 -4.99 -18.83
N LYS A 134 -5.40 -4.31 -17.82
CA LYS A 134 -4.75 -3.18 -17.13
C LYS A 134 -3.51 -3.60 -16.35
N PHE A 135 -3.56 -4.78 -15.74
CA PHE A 135 -2.41 -5.32 -15.01
C PHE A 135 -1.23 -5.62 -15.95
N LEU A 136 -1.49 -6.22 -17.12
CA LEU A 136 -0.48 -6.49 -18.15
C LEU A 136 0.07 -5.19 -18.75
N GLU A 137 -0.79 -4.20 -19.05
CA GLU A 137 -0.38 -2.86 -19.53
C GLU A 137 0.62 -2.21 -18.56
N VAL A 138 0.34 -2.24 -17.27
CA VAL A 138 1.23 -1.72 -16.22
C VAL A 138 2.57 -2.43 -16.19
N GLN A 139 2.61 -3.73 -16.49
CA GLN A 139 3.85 -4.50 -16.59
C GLN A 139 4.58 -4.31 -17.93
N GLY A 140 4.00 -3.54 -18.86
CA GLY A 140 4.55 -3.35 -20.20
C GLY A 140 4.46 -4.60 -21.09
N LYS A 141 3.50 -5.49 -20.79
CA LYS A 141 3.22 -6.70 -21.57
C LYS A 141 2.08 -6.47 -22.54
N GLU A 142 2.10 -7.21 -23.65
CA GLU A 142 0.98 -7.24 -24.59
C GLU A 142 -0.23 -7.95 -23.97
N TRP A 143 -1.42 -7.48 -24.29
CA TRP A 143 -2.68 -8.04 -23.84
C TRP A 143 -3.65 -8.17 -25.02
N THR A 144 -4.67 -9.02 -24.90
CA THR A 144 -5.67 -9.32 -25.90
C THR A 144 -7.06 -8.89 -25.43
N ASP A 145 -8.04 -8.85 -26.35
CA ASP A 145 -9.43 -8.51 -26.01
C ASP A 145 -10.06 -9.48 -25.00
N ASP A 146 -9.60 -10.74 -24.95
CA ASP A 146 -10.03 -11.71 -23.96
C ASP A 146 -9.58 -11.32 -22.53
N ASP A 147 -8.40 -10.72 -22.41
CA ASP A 147 -7.86 -10.27 -21.12
C ASP A 147 -8.64 -9.11 -20.48
N MET A 148 -9.49 -8.40 -21.25
CA MET A 148 -10.36 -7.35 -20.75
C MET A 148 -11.50 -7.88 -19.86
N ASN A 149 -11.89 -9.14 -20.05
CA ASN A 149 -12.96 -9.77 -19.29
C ASN A 149 -12.42 -10.68 -18.17
N GLU A 150 -11.11 -10.81 -18.05
CA GLU A 150 -10.46 -11.59 -17.01
C GLU A 150 -9.97 -10.69 -15.87
N PHE A 151 -9.99 -11.26 -14.66
CA PHE A 151 -9.50 -10.59 -13.45
C PHE A 151 -8.37 -11.41 -12.84
N VAL A 152 -7.37 -10.73 -12.32
CA VAL A 152 -6.26 -11.33 -11.58
C VAL A 152 -6.19 -10.76 -10.19
N LEU A 153 -5.91 -11.62 -9.21
CA LEU A 153 -5.64 -11.17 -7.86
C LEU A 153 -4.23 -10.56 -7.82
N ALA A 154 -4.16 -9.27 -7.62
CA ALA A 154 -2.91 -8.54 -7.71
C ALA A 154 -2.71 -7.55 -6.57
N ARG A 155 -1.46 -7.17 -6.39
CA ARG A 155 -1.01 -6.08 -5.52
C ARG A 155 -0.33 -5.04 -6.38
N VAL A 156 -0.90 -3.84 -6.44
CA VAL A 156 -0.39 -2.73 -7.23
C VAL A 156 -0.04 -1.56 -6.31
N ILE A 157 1.17 -1.04 -6.42
CA ILE A 157 1.65 0.10 -5.65
C ILE A 157 1.86 1.26 -6.61
N TYR A 158 1.17 2.37 -6.40
CA TYR A 158 1.26 3.52 -7.30
C TYR A 158 1.12 4.87 -6.59
N CYS A 159 1.65 5.91 -7.24
CA CYS A 159 1.49 7.30 -6.83
C CYS A 159 0.38 7.95 -7.66
N PRO A 160 -0.78 8.34 -7.08
CA PRO A 160 -1.92 8.86 -7.83
C PRO A 160 -1.68 10.25 -8.42
N THR A 161 -0.72 10.99 -7.89
CA THR A 161 -0.44 12.37 -8.30
C THR A 161 0.62 12.50 -9.39
N GLY A 162 1.16 11.38 -9.86
CA GLY A 162 2.21 11.33 -10.87
C GLY A 162 1.69 11.58 -12.28
N LYS A 163 2.58 12.07 -13.14
CA LYS A 163 2.43 11.99 -14.58
C LYS A 163 3.28 10.84 -15.08
N ASP A 164 2.75 10.06 -16.00
CA ASP A 164 3.51 9.02 -16.67
C ASP A 164 4.61 9.59 -17.58
N LYS A 165 5.42 8.72 -18.18
CA LYS A 165 6.49 9.11 -19.11
C LYS A 165 5.99 9.88 -20.34
N SER A 166 4.67 9.78 -20.65
CA SER A 166 4.00 10.50 -21.73
C SER A 166 3.46 11.87 -21.30
N GLY A 167 3.56 12.22 -20.00
CA GLY A 167 3.05 13.45 -19.41
C GLY A 167 1.57 13.42 -19.07
N LYS A 168 0.88 12.27 -19.27
CA LYS A 168 -0.52 12.08 -18.92
C LYS A 168 -0.67 11.87 -17.40
N SER A 169 -1.67 12.49 -16.81
CA SER A 169 -1.95 12.38 -15.35
C SER A 169 -2.68 11.07 -15.02
N THR A 170 -1.98 9.95 -15.20
CA THR A 170 -2.51 8.59 -14.94
C THR A 170 -1.98 7.98 -13.65
N GLY A 171 -1.09 8.68 -12.95
CA GLY A 171 -0.33 8.14 -11.83
C GLY A 171 0.95 7.45 -12.29
N ILE A 172 1.80 7.11 -11.32
CA ILE A 172 3.05 6.38 -11.56
C ILE A 172 2.96 5.06 -10.81
N VAL A 173 3.05 3.96 -11.54
CA VAL A 173 3.08 2.63 -10.93
C VAL A 173 4.51 2.28 -10.56
N PHE A 174 4.72 1.99 -9.29
CA PHE A 174 6.02 1.59 -8.76
C PHE A 174 6.25 0.10 -8.87
N ARG A 175 5.21 -0.69 -8.64
CA ARG A 175 5.27 -2.15 -8.62
C ARG A 175 3.89 -2.76 -8.83
N ALA A 176 3.85 -3.88 -9.54
CA ALA A 176 2.64 -4.68 -9.74
C ALA A 176 3.02 -6.17 -9.67
N ASP A 177 2.48 -6.87 -8.68
CA ASP A 177 2.72 -8.28 -8.44
C ASP A 177 1.39 -9.05 -8.50
N GLU A 178 1.38 -10.22 -9.09
CA GLU A 178 0.30 -11.20 -8.97
C GLU A 178 0.45 -11.95 -7.63
N LEU A 179 -0.67 -12.21 -6.93
CA LEU A 179 -0.70 -12.80 -5.58
C LEU A 179 -1.02 -14.28 -5.58
#